data_4a79ad384bae978af30c16d38fbec87a
#
_entry.id   4a79ad384bae978af30c16d38fbec87a
#
_cell.length_a   1.000
_cell.length_b   1.000
_cell.length_c   1.000
_cell.angle_alpha   90.00
_cell.angle_beta   90.00
_cell.angle_gamma   90.00
#
_symmetry.space_group_name_H-M   'P 1'
#
loop_
_entity.id
_entity.type
_entity.pdbx_description
1 polymer ?
#
loop_
_entity_poly.entity_id
_entity_poly.type
_entity_poly.pdbx_seq_one_letter_code
_entity_poly.pdbx_strand_id
1 'polypeptide(L)'
;MSFFSDLWEQIKSVFSSAPAASPVATCPAGCLTEKQAQEWFDQFKARPDIPWNYPNDCCYNRAHVMAQDLDKAGVKVGKAWNYAPSNSEALRVDTPNDPKGYVEWGYHVAPTVPVMGSDGKVRDMVMDPSIAPGPVTPQQWKQMQGQAGSELVQTDADPYYRAKDGRSIPAPGDAKVEEVFDEHRAARAANFPPR
;
A
#
# COMPACT_ATOMS: atom_id res chain seq x y z
N MET A 1 -70.21 4.58 -14.09
CA MET A 1 -69.23 3.55 -14.39
C MET A 1 -67.93 4.23 -14.79
N SER A 2 -66.84 3.85 -14.16
CA SER A 2 -65.44 3.96 -14.63
C SER A 2 -64.60 5.20 -14.34
N PHE A 3 -64.76 5.89 -13.25
CA PHE A 3 -63.69 6.82 -12.80
C PHE A 3 -62.65 6.16 -11.86
N PHE A 4 -62.93 5.00 -11.27
CA PHE A 4 -62.03 4.31 -10.35
C PHE A 4 -61.05 3.36 -11.03
N SER A 5 -61.32 2.88 -12.26
CA SER A 5 -60.44 2.00 -12.98
C SER A 5 -59.21 2.73 -13.57
N ASP A 6 -59.41 3.95 -14.06
CA ASP A 6 -58.33 4.73 -14.69
C ASP A 6 -57.31 5.24 -13.66
N LEU A 7 -57.75 5.54 -12.44
CA LEU A 7 -56.85 5.95 -11.36
C LEU A 7 -55.95 4.81 -10.89
N TRP A 8 -56.47 3.58 -10.89
CA TRP A 8 -55.69 2.37 -10.50
C TRP A 8 -54.63 2.00 -11.51
N GLU A 9 -54.89 2.17 -12.81
CA GLU A 9 -53.91 1.94 -13.88
C GLU A 9 -52.81 3.03 -13.92
N GLN A 10 -53.15 4.30 -13.61
CA GLN A 10 -52.14 5.35 -13.46
C GLN A 10 -51.19 5.12 -12.28
N ILE A 11 -51.69 4.61 -11.16
CA ILE A 11 -50.84 4.28 -10.01
C ILE A 11 -49.86 3.13 -10.30
N LYS A 12 -50.25 2.12 -11.06
CA LYS A 12 -49.38 1.01 -11.47
C LYS A 12 -48.24 1.47 -12.38
N SER A 13 -48.44 2.47 -13.22
CA SER A 13 -47.41 2.95 -14.15
C SER A 13 -46.27 3.72 -13.44
N VAL A 14 -46.57 4.35 -12.28
CA VAL A 14 -45.59 5.09 -11.50
C VAL A 14 -44.66 4.18 -10.66
N PHE A 15 -45.11 2.96 -10.31
CA PHE A 15 -44.32 2.00 -9.56
C PHE A 15 -43.51 1.01 -10.42
N SER A 16 -43.64 1.09 -11.77
CA SER A 16 -42.99 0.15 -12.68
C SER A 16 -41.61 0.58 -13.19
N SER A 17 -41.05 1.68 -12.69
CA SER A 17 -39.70 2.14 -13.07
C SER A 17 -38.83 2.42 -11.86
N ALA A 18 -38.70 1.43 -10.96
CA ALA A 18 -37.54 1.40 -10.09
C ALA A 18 -36.32 1.20 -11.01
N PRO A 19 -35.31 2.11 -10.98
CA PRO A 19 -34.09 1.88 -11.73
C PRO A 19 -33.53 0.52 -11.30
N ALA A 20 -33.27 -0.37 -12.26
CA ALA A 20 -32.60 -1.63 -11.98
C ALA A 20 -31.33 -1.28 -11.19
N ALA A 21 -31.22 -1.77 -9.97
CA ALA A 21 -30.02 -1.58 -9.18
C ALA A 21 -28.84 -2.03 -10.05
N SER A 22 -27.94 -1.11 -10.38
CA SER A 22 -26.72 -1.45 -11.10
C SER A 22 -26.06 -2.61 -10.38
N PRO A 23 -25.57 -3.65 -11.08
CA PRO A 23 -24.93 -4.77 -10.40
C PRO A 23 -23.82 -4.22 -9.50
N VAL A 24 -23.89 -4.53 -8.21
CA VAL A 24 -22.83 -4.18 -7.25
C VAL A 24 -21.56 -4.83 -7.78
N ALA A 25 -20.59 -4.01 -8.16
CA ALA A 25 -19.32 -4.50 -8.65
C ALA A 25 -18.69 -5.36 -7.55
N THR A 26 -18.43 -6.63 -7.88
CA THR A 26 -17.78 -7.56 -6.95
C THR A 26 -16.27 -7.48 -7.11
N CYS A 27 -15.54 -7.44 -5.99
CA CYS A 27 -14.09 -7.45 -5.99
C CYS A 27 -13.58 -8.74 -6.66
N PRO A 28 -12.74 -8.68 -7.70
CA PRO A 28 -12.14 -9.86 -8.32
C PRO A 28 -11.34 -10.70 -7.33
N ALA A 29 -11.03 -11.95 -7.67
CA ALA A 29 -10.18 -12.80 -6.83
C ALA A 29 -8.83 -12.12 -6.54
N GLY A 30 -8.40 -12.13 -5.29
CA GLY A 30 -7.18 -11.47 -4.84
C GLY A 30 -7.26 -9.95 -4.67
N CYS A 31 -8.41 -9.35 -4.93
CA CYS A 31 -8.67 -7.93 -4.68
C CYS A 31 -9.22 -7.73 -3.25
N LEU A 32 -8.96 -6.59 -2.66
CA LEU A 32 -9.51 -6.15 -1.36
C LEU A 32 -10.58 -5.07 -1.54
N THR A 33 -11.52 -5.00 -0.62
CA THR A 33 -12.34 -3.79 -0.42
C THR A 33 -11.52 -2.71 0.29
N GLU A 34 -11.94 -1.45 0.24
CA GLU A 34 -11.29 -0.35 0.99
C GLU A 34 -11.18 -0.66 2.48
N LYS A 35 -12.23 -1.24 3.07
CA LYS A 35 -12.26 -1.64 4.47
C LYS A 35 -11.20 -2.72 4.77
N GLN A 36 -11.13 -3.78 3.97
CA GLN A 36 -10.14 -4.84 4.13
C GLN A 36 -8.71 -4.33 3.96
N ALA A 37 -8.47 -3.42 3.00
CA ALA A 37 -7.17 -2.80 2.81
C ALA A 37 -6.75 -1.97 4.03
N GLN A 38 -7.68 -1.21 4.63
CA GLN A 38 -7.41 -0.47 5.86
C GLN A 38 -7.14 -1.41 7.05
N GLU A 39 -7.91 -2.50 7.19
CA GLU A 39 -7.70 -3.50 8.23
C GLU A 39 -6.31 -4.16 8.11
N TRP A 40 -5.86 -4.51 6.91
CA TRP A 40 -4.51 -5.02 6.67
C TRP A 40 -3.43 -3.98 7.01
N PHE A 41 -3.65 -2.73 6.59
CA PHE A 41 -2.73 -1.64 6.90
C PHE A 41 -2.56 -1.45 8.40
N ASP A 42 -3.65 -1.45 9.15
CA ASP A 42 -3.64 -1.29 10.61
C ASP A 42 -2.97 -2.48 11.31
N GLN A 43 -3.20 -3.71 10.80
CA GLN A 43 -2.49 -4.91 11.28
C GLN A 43 -0.98 -4.79 11.06
N PHE A 44 -0.52 -4.40 9.88
CA PHE A 44 0.90 -4.18 9.62
C PHE A 44 1.50 -3.11 10.52
N LYS A 45 0.82 -1.98 10.65
CA LYS A 45 1.26 -0.87 11.52
C LYS A 45 1.42 -1.30 12.98
N ALA A 46 0.61 -2.24 13.45
CA ALA A 46 0.62 -2.75 14.80
C ALA A 46 1.69 -3.86 15.04
N ARG A 47 2.39 -4.34 14.02
CA ARG A 47 3.37 -5.43 14.13
C ARG A 47 4.62 -4.98 14.89
N PRO A 48 4.90 -5.60 16.07
CA PRO A 48 6.06 -5.23 16.89
C PRO A 48 7.39 -5.79 16.35
N ASP A 49 7.33 -6.83 15.54
CA ASP A 49 8.49 -7.47 14.90
C ASP A 49 9.06 -6.65 13.73
N ILE A 50 8.26 -5.76 13.12
CA ILE A 50 8.71 -4.85 12.07
C ILE A 50 9.24 -3.55 12.69
N PRO A 51 10.50 -3.15 12.45
CA PRO A 51 11.08 -1.96 13.05
C PRO A 51 10.61 -0.66 12.36
N TRP A 52 9.35 -0.27 12.55
CA TRP A 52 8.76 0.94 11.96
C TRP A 52 9.42 2.23 12.43
N ASN A 53 10.03 2.22 13.63
CA ASN A 53 10.69 3.37 14.23
C ASN A 53 12.14 3.56 13.77
N TYR A 54 12.60 2.83 12.77
CA TYR A 54 13.90 3.01 12.12
C TYR A 54 13.70 3.10 10.59
N PRO A 55 13.26 4.23 10.07
CA PRO A 55 12.92 4.38 8.65
C PRO A 55 14.14 4.60 7.74
N ASN A 56 15.35 4.64 8.28
CA ASN A 56 16.59 4.95 7.54
C ASN A 56 16.94 3.91 6.49
N ASP A 57 16.55 2.65 6.71
CA ASP A 57 16.79 1.53 5.79
C ASP A 57 15.72 0.45 5.98
N CYS A 58 15.93 -0.73 5.35
CA CYS A 58 15.10 -1.92 5.53
C CYS A 58 13.72 -1.88 4.83
N CYS A 59 13.46 -0.91 3.95
CA CYS A 59 12.19 -0.82 3.24
C CYS A 59 11.89 -2.09 2.43
N TYR A 60 12.92 -2.69 1.79
CA TYR A 60 12.81 -3.92 1.01
C TYR A 60 12.41 -5.13 1.88
N ASN A 61 12.93 -5.23 3.09
CA ASN A 61 12.62 -6.30 4.02
C ASN A 61 11.19 -6.18 4.56
N ARG A 62 10.77 -4.96 4.94
CA ARG A 62 9.39 -4.67 5.34
C ARG A 62 8.41 -4.99 4.23
N ALA A 63 8.70 -4.52 3.01
CA ALA A 63 7.86 -4.78 1.85
C ALA A 63 7.75 -6.28 1.53
N HIS A 64 8.84 -7.04 1.71
CA HIS A 64 8.84 -8.47 1.47
C HIS A 64 7.95 -9.22 2.47
N VAL A 65 8.11 -8.98 3.77
CA VAL A 65 7.32 -9.64 4.81
C VAL A 65 5.82 -9.33 4.67
N MET A 66 5.47 -8.07 4.44
CA MET A 66 4.08 -7.69 4.20
C MET A 66 3.51 -8.33 2.93
N ALA A 67 4.30 -8.42 1.85
CA ALA A 67 3.88 -9.07 0.62
C ALA A 67 3.64 -10.57 0.82
N GLN A 68 4.51 -11.26 1.57
CA GLN A 68 4.32 -12.67 1.89
C GLN A 68 3.04 -12.92 2.70
N ASP A 69 2.72 -12.08 3.68
CA ASP A 69 1.53 -12.25 4.50
C ASP A 69 0.25 -12.03 3.69
N LEU A 70 0.24 -11.04 2.81
CA LEU A 70 -0.87 -10.79 1.89
C LEU A 70 -1.05 -11.94 0.88
N ASP A 71 0.04 -12.44 0.30
CA ASP A 71 0.02 -13.56 -0.64
C ASP A 71 -0.50 -14.85 0.02
N LYS A 72 -0.02 -15.19 1.24
CA LYS A 72 -0.55 -16.31 2.05
C LYS A 72 -2.04 -16.20 2.33
N ALA A 73 -2.56 -14.98 2.40
CA ALA A 73 -3.99 -14.73 2.57
C ALA A 73 -4.78 -14.74 1.25
N GLY A 74 -4.12 -15.02 0.12
CA GLY A 74 -4.74 -15.08 -1.21
C GLY A 74 -4.98 -13.71 -1.84
N VAL A 75 -4.33 -12.65 -1.35
CA VAL A 75 -4.38 -11.31 -1.93
C VAL A 75 -3.36 -11.23 -3.08
N LYS A 76 -3.76 -10.64 -4.21
CA LYS A 76 -2.82 -10.35 -5.29
C LYS A 76 -1.89 -9.22 -4.86
N VAL A 77 -0.58 -9.45 -4.89
CA VAL A 77 0.42 -8.50 -4.41
C VAL A 77 1.38 -8.10 -5.52
N GLY A 78 1.70 -6.82 -5.57
CA GLY A 78 2.83 -6.26 -6.31
C GLY A 78 3.71 -5.43 -5.41
N LYS A 79 4.67 -4.70 -5.99
CA LYS A 79 5.50 -3.70 -5.30
C LYS A 79 5.59 -2.41 -6.09
N ALA A 80 5.53 -1.30 -5.38
CA ALA A 80 5.87 0.02 -5.90
C ALA A 80 7.29 0.39 -5.44
N TRP A 81 8.12 0.80 -6.39
CA TRP A 81 9.49 1.26 -6.20
C TRP A 81 9.57 2.71 -6.62
N ASN A 82 10.05 3.58 -5.76
CA ASN A 82 10.31 4.97 -6.10
C ASN A 82 11.81 5.22 -6.01
N TYR A 83 12.42 5.70 -7.08
CA TYR A 83 13.86 5.94 -7.18
C TYR A 83 14.14 7.43 -7.26
N ALA A 84 15.10 7.90 -6.49
CA ALA A 84 15.61 9.25 -6.61
C ALA A 84 16.11 9.54 -8.05
N PRO A 85 16.00 10.79 -8.54
CA PRO A 85 16.45 11.13 -9.89
C PRO A 85 17.93 10.85 -10.09
N SER A 86 18.74 11.15 -9.07
CA SER A 86 20.21 11.00 -9.08
C SER A 86 20.73 10.74 -7.65
N ASN A 87 22.03 10.46 -7.55
CA ASN A 87 22.67 10.27 -6.24
C ASN A 87 22.76 11.56 -5.40
N SER A 88 22.56 12.73 -6.00
CA SER A 88 22.59 14.05 -5.35
C SER A 88 21.20 14.58 -5.00
N GLU A 89 20.14 13.89 -5.41
CA GLU A 89 18.74 14.32 -5.25
C GLU A 89 17.92 13.19 -4.59
N ALA A 90 18.10 13.01 -3.29
CA ALA A 90 17.47 11.96 -2.53
C ALA A 90 15.93 12.14 -2.43
N LEU A 91 15.21 11.00 -2.26
CA LEU A 91 13.86 11.02 -1.72
C LEU A 91 13.93 11.50 -0.28
N ARG A 92 12.95 12.32 0.18
CA ARG A 92 12.94 12.87 1.53
C ARG A 92 11.56 12.81 2.16
N VAL A 93 11.52 12.34 3.41
CA VAL A 93 10.29 12.28 4.22
C VAL A 93 10.59 12.82 5.61
N ASP A 94 9.78 13.74 6.08
CA ASP A 94 9.85 14.21 7.46
C ASP A 94 9.32 13.13 8.42
N THR A 95 10.05 12.89 9.52
CA THR A 95 9.70 11.86 10.49
C THR A 95 10.27 12.19 11.87
N PRO A 96 9.52 11.97 12.96
CA PRO A 96 10.05 12.07 14.33
C PRO A 96 10.98 10.91 14.70
N ASN A 97 11.06 9.87 13.86
CA ASN A 97 11.86 8.67 14.11
C ASN A 97 13.34 8.82 13.72
N ASP A 98 13.76 9.99 13.26
CA ASP A 98 15.16 10.35 13.05
C ASP A 98 15.48 11.65 13.80
N PRO A 99 16.63 11.78 14.50
CA PRO A 99 17.01 13.00 15.22
C PRO A 99 17.13 14.24 14.33
N LYS A 100 17.37 14.09 13.03
CA LYS A 100 17.37 15.17 12.06
C LYS A 100 15.96 15.70 11.75
N GLY A 101 14.92 14.96 12.18
CA GLY A 101 13.51 15.24 11.84
C GLY A 101 13.10 14.75 10.45
N TYR A 102 13.99 14.11 9.71
CA TYR A 102 13.70 13.56 8.37
C TYR A 102 14.63 12.41 8.02
N VAL A 103 14.23 11.63 7.00
CA VAL A 103 15.05 10.59 6.38
C VAL A 103 15.20 10.85 4.90
N GLU A 104 16.30 10.36 4.33
CA GLU A 104 16.61 10.46 2.90
C GLU A 104 17.03 9.10 2.35
N TRP A 105 16.56 8.80 1.11
CA TRP A 105 16.84 7.53 0.44
C TRP A 105 17.17 7.72 -1.04
N GLY A 106 18.01 6.84 -1.58
CA GLY A 106 18.18 6.70 -3.02
C GLY A 106 17.00 6.00 -3.69
N TYR A 107 16.28 5.15 -2.95
CA TYR A 107 15.04 4.51 -3.36
C TYR A 107 14.20 4.14 -2.13
N HIS A 108 12.90 3.94 -2.37
CA HIS A 108 11.98 3.38 -1.38
C HIS A 108 11.07 2.35 -2.04
N VAL A 109 10.59 1.36 -1.27
CA VAL A 109 9.70 0.30 -1.78
C VAL A 109 8.65 -0.08 -0.74
N ALA A 110 7.44 -0.34 -1.24
CA ALA A 110 6.34 -0.87 -0.44
C ALA A 110 5.46 -1.81 -1.29
N PRO A 111 4.73 -2.76 -0.67
CA PRO A 111 3.80 -3.62 -1.41
C PRO A 111 2.61 -2.82 -1.95
N THR A 112 2.05 -3.32 -3.05
CA THR A 112 0.79 -2.85 -3.62
C THR A 112 -0.23 -3.96 -3.65
N VAL A 113 -1.50 -3.60 -3.47
CA VAL A 113 -2.64 -4.52 -3.55
C VAL A 113 -3.76 -3.90 -4.39
N PRO A 114 -4.50 -4.68 -5.20
CA PRO A 114 -5.67 -4.19 -5.88
C PRO A 114 -6.81 -3.97 -4.89
N VAL A 115 -7.39 -2.77 -4.90
CA VAL A 115 -8.48 -2.37 -4.01
C VAL A 115 -9.68 -1.91 -4.83
N MET A 116 -10.85 -2.46 -4.54
CA MET A 116 -12.14 -2.03 -5.09
C MET A 116 -12.60 -0.79 -4.34
N GLY A 117 -12.64 0.34 -5.03
CA GLY A 117 -13.19 1.58 -4.50
C GLY A 117 -14.72 1.58 -4.47
N SER A 118 -15.29 2.53 -3.74
CA SER A 118 -16.74 2.75 -3.65
C SER A 118 -17.38 3.09 -5.01
N ASP A 119 -16.59 3.54 -5.99
CA ASP A 119 -17.01 3.78 -7.38
C ASP A 119 -17.01 2.51 -8.26
N GLY A 120 -16.76 1.33 -7.68
CA GLY A 120 -16.70 0.05 -8.37
C GLY A 120 -15.45 -0.17 -9.22
N LYS A 121 -14.43 0.70 -9.13
CA LYS A 121 -13.18 0.55 -9.87
C LYS A 121 -12.09 -0.04 -8.99
N VAL A 122 -11.34 -0.98 -9.55
CA VAL A 122 -10.15 -1.54 -8.90
C VAL A 122 -8.94 -0.66 -9.22
N ARG A 123 -8.18 -0.32 -8.16
CA ARG A 123 -6.92 0.44 -8.25
C ARG A 123 -5.87 -0.19 -7.37
N ASP A 124 -4.62 -0.14 -7.81
CA ASP A 124 -3.52 -0.51 -6.93
C ASP A 124 -3.35 0.54 -5.82
N MET A 125 -3.24 0.05 -4.59
CA MET A 125 -2.99 0.86 -3.40
C MET A 125 -1.70 0.40 -2.73
N VAL A 126 -0.85 1.36 -2.35
CA VAL A 126 0.40 1.11 -1.64
C VAL A 126 0.12 0.95 -0.15
N MET A 127 0.71 -0.09 0.45
CA MET A 127 0.62 -0.43 1.86
C MET A 127 1.94 -0.08 2.55
N ASP A 128 2.09 1.16 3.05
CA ASP A 128 3.34 1.64 3.66
C ASP A 128 3.12 2.35 5.00
N PRO A 129 3.04 1.60 6.11
CA PRO A 129 2.88 2.19 7.43
C PRO A 129 4.06 3.05 7.90
N SER A 130 5.21 3.02 7.21
CA SER A 130 6.38 3.82 7.60
C SER A 130 6.21 5.30 7.30
N ILE A 131 5.43 5.66 6.27
CA ILE A 131 5.25 7.05 5.82
C ILE A 131 3.80 7.46 5.56
N ALA A 132 2.90 6.51 5.32
CA ALA A 132 1.51 6.80 5.01
C ALA A 132 0.58 6.63 6.23
N PRO A 133 -0.52 7.38 6.31
CA PRO A 133 -1.52 7.19 7.36
C PRO A 133 -2.46 6.01 7.12
N GLY A 134 -2.55 5.52 5.88
CA GLY A 134 -3.39 4.43 5.41
C GLY A 134 -3.00 4.01 3.99
N PRO A 135 -3.75 3.10 3.34
CA PRO A 135 -3.54 2.75 1.94
C PRO A 135 -3.67 3.98 1.04
N VAL A 136 -2.71 4.20 0.14
CA VAL A 136 -2.68 5.37 -0.77
C VAL A 136 -2.38 4.92 -2.20
N THR A 137 -2.76 5.72 -3.19
CA THR A 137 -2.39 5.42 -4.57
C THR A 137 -0.87 5.53 -4.78
N PRO A 138 -0.28 4.82 -5.76
CA PRO A 138 1.16 4.92 -6.05
C PRO A 138 1.63 6.35 -6.31
N GLN A 139 0.78 7.18 -6.93
CA GLN A 139 1.11 8.58 -7.18
C GLN A 139 1.11 9.44 -5.91
N GLN A 140 0.14 9.24 -5.01
CA GLN A 140 0.12 9.90 -3.69
C GLN A 140 1.35 9.49 -2.87
N TRP A 141 1.67 8.19 -2.85
CA TRP A 141 2.84 7.66 -2.16
C TRP A 141 4.15 8.25 -2.69
N LYS A 142 4.30 8.38 -4.03
CA LYS A 142 5.43 9.07 -4.65
C LYS A 142 5.53 10.52 -4.18
N GLN A 143 4.41 11.25 -4.17
CA GLN A 143 4.37 12.67 -3.75
C GLN A 143 4.79 12.86 -2.29
N MET A 144 4.46 11.92 -1.40
CA MET A 144 4.85 11.96 0.02
C MET A 144 6.36 11.93 0.23
N GLN A 145 7.14 11.52 -0.77
CA GLN A 145 8.60 11.39 -0.71
C GLN A 145 9.36 12.62 -1.25
N GLY A 146 8.63 13.73 -1.43
CA GLY A 146 9.21 15.07 -1.60
C GLY A 146 10.02 15.33 -2.87
N GLN A 147 10.14 14.34 -3.81
CA GLN A 147 10.98 14.46 -5.00
C GLN A 147 10.16 14.29 -6.29
N ALA A 148 9.81 15.42 -6.93
CA ALA A 148 8.97 15.43 -8.13
C ALA A 148 9.59 14.66 -9.31
N GLY A 149 10.92 14.74 -9.47
CA GLY A 149 11.67 14.06 -10.52
C GLY A 149 11.93 12.56 -10.26
N SER A 150 11.45 12.00 -9.15
CA SER A 150 11.63 10.58 -8.85
C SER A 150 10.94 9.69 -9.87
N GLU A 151 11.44 8.46 -10.02
CA GLU A 151 10.91 7.46 -10.95
C GLU A 151 10.12 6.39 -10.19
N LEU A 152 8.81 6.30 -10.48
CA LEU A 152 7.93 5.30 -9.92
C LEU A 152 7.81 4.10 -10.86
N VAL A 153 8.14 2.91 -10.36
CA VAL A 153 8.03 1.64 -11.08
C VAL A 153 7.17 0.68 -10.27
N GLN A 154 6.30 -0.06 -10.94
CA GLN A 154 5.52 -1.14 -10.34
C GLN A 154 5.99 -2.49 -10.89
N THR A 155 6.04 -3.50 -10.02
CA THR A 155 6.47 -4.87 -10.34
C THR A 155 5.56 -5.89 -9.66
N ASP A 156 5.71 -7.16 -10.03
CA ASP A 156 5.24 -8.28 -9.21
C ASP A 156 5.93 -8.28 -7.84
N ALA A 157 5.46 -9.12 -6.93
CA ALA A 157 5.97 -9.19 -5.55
C ALA A 157 7.37 -9.83 -5.42
N ASP A 158 7.81 -10.60 -6.43
CA ASP A 158 9.02 -11.43 -6.40
C ASP A 158 10.33 -10.70 -6.09
N PRO A 159 10.63 -9.51 -6.68
CA PRO A 159 11.88 -8.84 -6.36
C PRO A 159 11.97 -8.48 -4.88
N TYR A 160 12.93 -9.04 -4.16
CA TYR A 160 13.28 -8.61 -2.80
C TYR A 160 13.99 -7.25 -2.83
N TYR A 161 14.98 -7.15 -3.72
CA TYR A 161 15.65 -5.90 -4.06
C TYR A 161 15.60 -5.70 -5.58
N ARG A 162 15.42 -4.46 -6.01
CA ARG A 162 15.47 -4.07 -7.42
C ARG A 162 16.27 -2.78 -7.58
N ALA A 163 17.31 -2.83 -8.40
CA ALA A 163 18.05 -1.64 -8.79
C ALA A 163 17.27 -0.82 -9.83
N LYS A 164 17.61 0.46 -9.95
CA LYS A 164 16.98 1.39 -10.91
C LYS A 164 17.09 0.90 -12.36
N ASP A 165 18.18 0.24 -12.72
CA ASP A 165 18.42 -0.35 -14.04
C ASP A 165 17.61 -1.64 -14.31
N GLY A 166 16.81 -2.09 -13.38
CA GLY A 166 15.93 -3.26 -13.50
C GLY A 166 16.52 -4.58 -13.00
N ARG A 167 17.81 -4.64 -12.66
CA ARG A 167 18.39 -5.83 -12.04
C ARG A 167 17.71 -6.09 -10.70
N SER A 168 17.33 -7.33 -10.46
CA SER A 168 16.65 -7.74 -9.24
C SER A 168 17.37 -8.89 -8.54
N ILE A 169 17.17 -8.96 -7.23
CA ILE A 169 17.68 -10.04 -6.37
C ILE A 169 16.46 -10.68 -5.71
N PRO A 170 16.36 -12.03 -5.73
CA PRO A 170 15.30 -12.75 -5.03
C PRO A 170 15.48 -12.64 -3.51
N ALA A 171 14.41 -12.94 -2.77
CA ALA A 171 14.46 -12.95 -1.32
C ALA A 171 15.44 -14.02 -0.81
N PRO A 172 16.19 -13.72 0.25
CA PRO A 172 16.91 -14.73 1.01
C PRO A 172 15.90 -15.58 1.80
N GLY A 173 16.37 -16.67 2.42
CA GLY A 173 15.52 -17.46 3.31
C GLY A 173 15.06 -16.65 4.54
N ASP A 174 13.96 -17.08 5.17
CA ASP A 174 13.28 -16.36 6.26
C ASP A 174 14.21 -16.02 7.44
N ALA A 175 15.16 -16.91 7.78
CA ALA A 175 16.13 -16.64 8.84
C ALA A 175 17.00 -15.40 8.55
N LYS A 176 17.35 -15.15 7.28
CA LYS A 176 18.12 -13.96 6.90
C LYS A 176 17.24 -12.70 6.88
N VAL A 177 15.98 -12.84 6.57
CA VAL A 177 14.99 -11.74 6.67
C VAL A 177 14.87 -11.28 8.12
N GLU A 178 14.79 -12.21 9.09
CA GLU A 178 14.72 -11.85 10.51
C GLU A 178 16.04 -11.25 11.03
N GLU A 179 17.19 -11.80 10.62
CA GLU A 179 18.49 -11.22 10.94
C GLU A 179 18.63 -9.75 10.52
N VAL A 180 18.11 -9.40 9.32
CA VAL A 180 18.08 -7.99 8.86
C VAL A 180 17.24 -7.11 9.79
N PHE A 181 16.11 -7.61 10.29
CA PHE A 181 15.31 -6.86 11.27
C PHE A 181 16.04 -6.71 12.61
N ASP A 182 16.75 -7.73 13.08
CA ASP A 182 17.57 -7.67 14.30
C ASP A 182 18.69 -6.65 14.17
N GLU A 183 19.40 -6.63 13.04
CA GLU A 183 20.43 -5.63 12.75
C GLU A 183 19.86 -4.20 12.79
N HIS A 184 18.67 -3.98 12.25
CA HIS A 184 18.03 -2.66 12.25
C HIS A 184 17.50 -2.27 13.63
N ARG A 185 16.99 -3.21 14.43
CA ARG A 185 16.65 -2.98 15.84
C ARG A 185 17.87 -2.59 16.67
N ALA A 186 19.00 -3.26 16.46
CA ALA A 186 20.28 -2.94 17.10
C ALA A 186 20.81 -1.57 16.66
N ALA A 187 20.79 -1.28 15.36
CA ALA A 187 21.18 0.03 14.82
C ALA A 187 20.32 1.17 15.38
N ARG A 188 19.01 0.94 15.53
CA ARG A 188 18.10 1.90 16.17
C ARG A 188 18.53 2.19 17.61
N ALA A 189 18.77 1.15 18.40
CA ALA A 189 19.17 1.28 19.80
C ALA A 189 20.53 2.02 19.96
N ALA A 190 21.47 1.78 19.06
CA ALA A 190 22.79 2.40 19.08
C ALA A 190 22.76 3.88 18.64
N ASN A 191 22.00 4.19 17.59
CA ASN A 191 22.01 5.54 16.99
C ASN A 191 20.96 6.49 17.58
N PHE A 192 19.93 5.94 18.22
CA PHE A 192 18.80 6.70 18.76
C PHE A 192 18.43 6.17 20.15
N PRO A 193 19.30 6.32 21.17
CA PRO A 193 19.00 5.85 22.51
C PRO A 193 17.73 6.55 23.04
N PRO A 194 16.94 5.89 23.90
CA PRO A 194 15.81 6.53 24.55
C PRO A 194 16.27 7.77 25.32
N ARG A 195 15.53 8.85 25.18
CA ARG A 195 15.76 10.10 25.93
C ARG A 195 15.32 9.95 27.37
#